data_715ebaa512dbdb3f7bfe0937695ee876
#
_entry.id   715ebaa512dbdb3f7bfe0937695ee876
#
_cell.length_a   1.000
_cell.length_b   1.000
_cell.length_c   1.000
_cell.angle_alpha   90.00
_cell.angle_beta   90.00
_cell.angle_gamma   90.00
#
_symmetry.space_group_name_H-M   'P 1'
#
loop_
_entity.id
_entity.type
_entity.pdbx_description
1 polymer ?
#
loop_
_entity_poly.entity_id
_entity_poly.type
_entity_poly.pdbx_seq_one_letter_code
_entity_poly.pdbx_strand_id
1 'polypeptide(L)'
;MSLYKYFRSSKNQAVEAVIIGAGAAGVGCGVVLKDLGLQNFIILERHEVGASFNRWPEQMRFITPSFPSHGFGLLDLNSVALNTSPAISFRREHITGKEYALYLQTVVEHFQLPVKTGIEVRDIEPVPGGFILKTSQGDIQSRFVIWAAGEFQYPHLDPFPGADLCIHNTQVGSWDEIQGEEFIVIGGYESGMDAATNLVALRKRVGVIDRAKSWASDDPDPSISLSPYTLQRLEFVYGTGRLELVGNTDIVGVKRDNNGYAVVGAQGNENIQYRQWMSSTPPILCTGFKGSLSTIAHLFHWSDGHVVLNEWDESTRTPGLFVVGPSVRHGDVIFCFIYKFRQRFAVVADAIARRLRLDTSPLQVYREQGLFLDDLSCCDNDCVC
;
A
#
# COMPACT_ATOMS: atom_id res chain seq x y z
N MET A 1 31.75 -28.21 9.16
CA MET A 1 32.33 -27.78 7.87
C MET A 1 31.54 -26.54 7.43
N SER A 2 32.16 -25.36 7.47
CA SER A 2 31.50 -24.06 7.53
C SER A 2 30.74 -23.72 6.26
N LEU A 3 29.45 -23.36 6.39
CA LEU A 3 28.54 -22.82 5.35
C LEU A 3 29.11 -21.56 4.64
N TYR A 4 30.14 -20.96 5.19
CA TYR A 4 30.84 -19.78 4.65
C TYR A 4 31.58 -20.03 3.30
N LYS A 5 31.76 -21.27 2.84
CA LYS A 5 32.50 -21.57 1.61
C LYS A 5 31.68 -21.41 0.33
N TYR A 6 30.35 -21.41 0.42
CA TYR A 6 29.50 -21.35 -0.78
C TYR A 6 29.42 -19.96 -1.42
N PHE A 7 29.57 -18.91 -0.63
CA PHE A 7 29.46 -17.51 -1.08
C PHE A 7 30.74 -16.91 -1.69
N ARG A 8 31.85 -17.63 -1.72
CA ARG A 8 33.16 -17.10 -2.17
C ARG A 8 33.52 -17.33 -3.64
N SER A 9 32.64 -17.92 -4.46
CA SER A 9 33.03 -18.39 -5.80
C SER A 9 32.47 -17.60 -6.99
N SER A 10 31.84 -16.44 -6.78
CA SER A 10 31.43 -15.58 -7.91
C SER A 10 31.85 -14.13 -7.66
N LYS A 11 32.22 -13.38 -8.73
CA LYS A 11 32.62 -11.97 -8.69
C LYS A 11 31.56 -10.98 -8.19
N ASN A 12 30.37 -11.44 -7.82
CA ASN A 12 29.31 -10.66 -7.17
C ASN A 12 29.40 -10.88 -5.66
N GLN A 13 29.82 -9.88 -4.89
CA GLN A 13 29.70 -9.90 -3.43
C GLN A 13 28.22 -10.03 -3.07
N ALA A 14 27.86 -11.08 -2.32
CA ALA A 14 26.53 -11.20 -1.73
C ALA A 14 26.26 -10.02 -0.81
N VAL A 15 25.10 -9.40 -0.91
CA VAL A 15 24.66 -8.36 0.01
C VAL A 15 24.02 -8.98 1.26
N GLU A 16 24.13 -8.30 2.41
CA GLU A 16 23.49 -8.81 3.62
C GLU A 16 21.96 -8.71 3.54
N ALA A 17 21.42 -7.62 2.98
CA ALA A 17 20.00 -7.45 2.78
C ALA A 17 19.64 -6.79 1.44
N VAL A 18 18.57 -7.25 0.81
CA VAL A 18 17.94 -6.59 -0.33
C VAL A 18 16.53 -6.16 0.05
N ILE A 19 16.22 -4.89 -0.12
CA ILE A 19 14.87 -4.35 -0.01
C ILE A 19 14.29 -4.28 -1.43
N ILE A 20 13.07 -4.75 -1.64
CA ILE A 20 12.39 -4.76 -2.95
C ILE A 20 11.25 -3.75 -2.92
N GLY A 21 11.42 -2.66 -3.67
CA GLY A 21 10.54 -1.51 -3.75
C GLY A 21 11.08 -0.29 -3.02
N ALA A 22 11.06 0.88 -3.67
CA ALA A 22 11.45 2.17 -3.12
C ALA A 22 10.23 3.09 -2.91
N GLY A 23 9.15 2.52 -2.39
CA GLY A 23 8.00 3.23 -1.85
C GLY A 23 8.21 3.63 -0.38
N ALA A 24 7.15 4.09 0.29
CA ALA A 24 7.18 4.51 1.69
C ALA A 24 7.80 3.44 2.61
N ALA A 25 7.39 2.19 2.45
CA ALA A 25 7.87 1.09 3.29
C ALA A 25 9.35 0.76 3.06
N GLY A 26 9.79 0.66 1.80
CA GLY A 26 11.18 0.32 1.50
C GLY A 26 12.16 1.43 1.82
N VAL A 27 11.79 2.69 1.57
CA VAL A 27 12.60 3.86 1.94
C VAL A 27 12.73 3.96 3.46
N GLY A 28 11.60 3.88 4.20
CA GLY A 28 11.61 3.96 5.66
C GLY A 28 12.42 2.82 6.31
N CYS A 29 12.22 1.59 5.87
CA CYS A 29 13.02 0.46 6.34
C CYS A 29 14.50 0.62 6.03
N GLY A 30 14.84 1.14 4.83
CA GLY A 30 16.22 1.45 4.44
C GLY A 30 16.90 2.49 5.35
N VAL A 31 16.16 3.51 5.81
CA VAL A 31 16.67 4.48 6.80
C VAL A 31 17.01 3.77 8.09
N VAL A 32 16.11 2.93 8.63
CA VAL A 32 16.36 2.22 9.89
C VAL A 32 17.57 1.28 9.79
N LEU A 33 17.73 0.55 8.68
CA LEU A 33 18.91 -0.30 8.48
C LEU A 33 20.20 0.53 8.44
N LYS A 34 20.17 1.72 7.86
CA LYS A 34 21.33 2.62 7.83
C LYS A 34 21.66 3.18 9.20
N ASP A 35 20.65 3.58 9.98
CA ASP A 35 20.83 4.06 11.36
C ASP A 35 21.42 2.98 12.27
N LEU A 36 21.11 1.69 12.01
CA LEU A 36 21.77 0.54 12.63
C LEU A 36 23.21 0.30 12.18
N GLY A 37 23.73 1.09 11.23
CA GLY A 37 25.06 0.92 10.69
C GLY A 37 25.24 -0.21 9.69
N LEU A 38 24.16 -0.82 9.19
CA LEU A 38 24.24 -1.81 8.11
C LEU A 38 24.66 -1.11 6.81
N GLN A 39 25.86 -1.41 6.31
CA GLN A 39 26.41 -0.78 5.10
C GLN A 39 26.17 -1.62 3.84
N ASN A 40 26.10 -2.95 3.97
CA ASN A 40 26.01 -3.86 2.85
C ASN A 40 24.56 -4.27 2.57
N PHE A 41 23.72 -3.30 2.20
CA PHE A 41 22.38 -3.54 1.69
C PHE A 41 22.10 -2.71 0.43
N ILE A 42 21.07 -3.08 -0.33
CA ILE A 42 20.58 -2.33 -1.49
C ILE A 42 19.07 -2.29 -1.50
N ILE A 43 18.50 -1.25 -2.10
CA ILE A 43 17.08 -1.12 -2.40
C ILE A 43 16.91 -1.24 -3.91
N LEU A 44 16.14 -2.21 -4.37
CA LEU A 44 15.83 -2.43 -5.79
C LEU A 44 14.45 -1.86 -6.10
N GLU A 45 14.39 -0.99 -7.09
CA GLU A 45 13.15 -0.39 -7.55
C GLU A 45 12.96 -0.63 -9.06
N ARG A 46 11.78 -1.10 -9.44
CA ARG A 46 11.44 -1.41 -10.84
C ARG A 46 11.38 -0.17 -11.72
N HIS A 47 10.94 0.95 -11.17
CA HIS A 47 10.77 2.22 -11.87
C HIS A 47 11.62 3.31 -11.24
N GLU A 48 11.00 4.15 -10.42
CA GLU A 48 11.60 5.31 -9.75
C GLU A 48 11.16 5.34 -8.28
N VAL A 49 11.91 6.05 -7.45
CA VAL A 49 11.54 6.25 -6.04
C VAL A 49 10.16 6.92 -5.96
N GLY A 50 9.24 6.28 -5.20
CA GLY A 50 7.88 6.79 -5.06
C GLY A 50 6.97 6.57 -6.28
N ALA A 51 7.32 5.69 -7.22
CA ALA A 51 6.58 5.47 -8.48
C ALA A 51 5.07 5.25 -8.30
N SER A 52 4.63 4.53 -7.26
CA SER A 52 3.21 4.32 -6.99
C SER A 52 2.47 5.63 -6.73
N PHE A 53 3.08 6.55 -6.01
CA PHE A 53 2.51 7.85 -5.69
C PHE A 53 2.50 8.80 -6.91
N ASN A 54 3.53 8.75 -7.76
CA ASN A 54 3.56 9.49 -9.01
C ASN A 54 2.45 9.09 -10.00
N ARG A 55 1.91 7.87 -9.84
CA ARG A 55 0.83 7.32 -10.68
C ARG A 55 -0.56 7.57 -10.14
N TRP A 56 -0.69 8.21 -8.98
CA TRP A 56 -2.00 8.60 -8.48
C TRP A 56 -2.64 9.64 -9.40
N PRO A 57 -3.98 9.63 -9.52
CA PRO A 57 -4.70 10.75 -10.16
C PRO A 57 -4.27 12.09 -9.55
N GLU A 58 -4.14 13.11 -10.37
CA GLU A 58 -3.62 14.43 -9.94
C GLU A 58 -4.41 15.05 -8.79
N GLN A 59 -5.71 14.78 -8.72
CA GLN A 59 -6.61 15.30 -7.69
C GLN A 59 -6.59 14.45 -6.41
N MET A 60 -6.08 13.22 -6.46
CA MET A 60 -6.01 12.35 -5.29
C MET A 60 -5.10 12.93 -4.22
N ARG A 61 -5.53 12.82 -2.97
CA ARG A 61 -4.82 13.33 -1.79
C ARG A 61 -4.65 12.23 -0.77
N PHE A 62 -3.63 12.37 0.06
CA PHE A 62 -3.53 11.54 1.26
C PHE A 62 -4.74 11.77 2.15
N ILE A 63 -5.39 10.70 2.55
CA ILE A 63 -6.52 10.75 3.50
C ILE A 63 -6.04 10.95 4.93
N THR A 64 -4.82 10.47 5.25
CA THR A 64 -4.16 10.74 6.52
C THR A 64 -3.60 12.16 6.50
N PRO A 65 -3.94 13.00 7.48
CA PRO A 65 -3.43 14.37 7.54
C PRO A 65 -1.94 14.40 7.90
N SER A 66 -1.22 15.35 7.32
CA SER A 66 0.18 15.64 7.63
C SER A 66 0.28 16.89 8.50
N PHE A 67 0.93 16.77 9.67
CA PHE A 67 1.25 17.86 10.58
C PHE A 67 2.72 17.81 10.94
N PRO A 68 3.40 18.97 11.18
CA PRO A 68 4.82 19.01 11.58
C PRO A 68 5.14 18.17 12.82
N SER A 69 4.22 18.19 13.78
CA SER A 69 4.15 17.26 14.90
C SER A 69 2.70 17.21 15.33
N HIS A 70 2.21 16.08 15.77
CA HIS A 70 0.86 16.07 16.31
C HIS A 70 0.85 16.37 17.82
N GLY A 71 -0.34 16.67 18.39
CA GLY A 71 -0.48 17.20 19.74
C GLY A 71 0.11 16.37 20.88
N PHE A 72 0.54 15.13 20.60
CA PHE A 72 1.22 14.25 21.56
C PHE A 72 2.74 14.16 21.32
N GLY A 73 3.31 15.06 20.50
CA GLY A 73 4.73 15.06 20.19
C GLY A 73 5.20 13.97 19.23
N LEU A 74 4.27 13.24 18.62
CA LEU A 74 4.60 12.19 17.68
C LEU A 74 4.99 12.77 16.31
N LEU A 75 5.74 11.98 15.55
CA LEU A 75 6.16 12.29 14.20
C LEU A 75 4.94 12.50 13.28
N ASP A 76 5.06 13.38 12.27
CA ASP A 76 4.08 13.51 11.18
C ASP A 76 3.61 12.14 10.70
N LEU A 77 2.29 11.93 10.64
CA LEU A 77 1.69 10.62 10.36
C LEU A 77 2.12 10.02 9.02
N ASN A 78 2.47 10.85 8.03
CA ASN A 78 2.96 10.38 6.72
C ASN A 78 4.48 10.36 6.62
N SER A 79 5.22 10.71 7.68
CA SER A 79 6.67 10.60 7.69
C SER A 79 7.13 9.15 7.81
N VAL A 80 8.17 8.76 7.05
CA VAL A 80 8.79 7.43 7.10
C VAL A 80 10.14 7.40 7.80
N ALA A 81 10.66 8.56 8.20
CA ALA A 81 11.96 8.69 8.84
C ALA A 81 11.92 9.74 9.97
N LEU A 82 12.72 9.52 11.00
CA LEU A 82 12.89 10.47 12.10
C LEU A 82 13.32 11.84 11.58
N ASN A 83 12.87 12.90 12.25
CA ASN A 83 13.19 14.29 11.94
C ASN A 83 12.81 14.74 10.52
N THR A 84 11.85 14.07 9.89
CA THR A 84 11.30 14.47 8.59
C THR A 84 9.79 14.73 8.70
N SER A 85 9.24 15.59 7.85
CA SER A 85 7.81 15.88 7.81
C SER A 85 7.39 16.36 6.43
N PRO A 86 6.49 15.61 5.74
CA PRO A 86 5.86 16.10 4.52
C PRO A 86 5.12 17.43 4.72
N ALA A 87 4.47 17.63 5.89
CA ALA A 87 3.76 18.87 6.19
C ALA A 87 4.67 20.10 6.20
N ILE A 88 5.88 20.00 6.76
CA ILE A 88 6.87 21.08 6.72
C ILE A 88 7.31 21.35 5.29
N SER A 89 7.57 20.27 4.51
CA SER A 89 8.09 20.37 3.15
C SER A 89 7.10 21.04 2.20
N PHE A 90 5.81 20.69 2.28
CA PHE A 90 4.79 21.12 1.31
C PHE A 90 3.75 22.10 1.85
N ARG A 91 3.75 22.36 3.16
CA ARG A 91 2.82 23.27 3.85
C ARG A 91 1.35 22.93 3.58
N ARG A 92 1.05 21.62 3.56
CA ARG A 92 -0.28 21.07 3.29
C ARG A 92 -0.58 19.93 4.26
N GLU A 93 -1.83 19.87 4.70
CA GLU A 93 -2.35 18.78 5.51
C GLU A 93 -2.57 17.51 4.67
N HIS A 94 -3.21 17.63 3.53
CA HIS A 94 -3.49 16.54 2.59
C HIS A 94 -2.66 16.70 1.32
N ILE A 95 -1.49 16.08 1.30
CA ILE A 95 -0.52 16.17 0.23
C ILE A 95 -0.92 15.32 -0.99
N THR A 96 -0.41 15.69 -2.17
CA THR A 96 -0.59 14.94 -3.40
C THR A 96 0.34 13.73 -3.47
N GLY A 97 0.04 12.80 -4.37
CA GLY A 97 0.96 11.70 -4.67
C GLY A 97 2.32 12.20 -5.17
N LYS A 98 2.35 13.17 -6.09
CA LYS A 98 3.58 13.77 -6.64
C LYS A 98 4.45 14.43 -5.55
N GLU A 99 3.82 15.18 -4.64
CA GLU A 99 4.52 15.77 -3.48
C GLU A 99 5.11 14.69 -2.58
N TYR A 100 4.37 13.61 -2.33
CA TYR A 100 4.89 12.52 -1.50
C TYR A 100 6.02 11.74 -2.17
N ALA A 101 5.95 11.51 -3.48
CA ALA A 101 7.06 10.92 -4.23
C ALA A 101 8.33 11.78 -4.12
N LEU A 102 8.19 13.12 -4.23
CA LEU A 102 9.30 14.04 -4.04
C LEU A 102 9.86 14.00 -2.60
N TYR A 103 8.98 13.87 -1.57
CA TYR A 103 9.41 13.66 -0.20
C TYR A 103 10.27 12.40 -0.08
N LEU A 104 9.83 11.26 -0.64
CA LEU A 104 10.60 10.02 -0.59
C LEU A 104 11.95 10.12 -1.32
N GLN A 105 12.01 10.81 -2.46
CA GLN A 105 13.24 11.09 -3.18
C GLN A 105 14.21 11.90 -2.32
N THR A 106 13.69 12.95 -1.66
CA THR A 106 14.49 13.78 -0.73
C THR A 106 15.01 12.97 0.46
N VAL A 107 14.21 12.07 1.01
CA VAL A 107 14.65 11.15 2.08
C VAL A 107 15.77 10.24 1.58
N VAL A 108 15.63 9.65 0.39
CA VAL A 108 16.68 8.81 -0.22
C VAL A 108 17.99 9.56 -0.38
N GLU A 109 17.93 10.80 -0.87
CA GLU A 109 19.12 11.66 -1.06
C GLU A 109 19.73 12.06 0.27
N HIS A 110 18.92 12.54 1.22
CA HIS A 110 19.38 12.99 2.53
C HIS A 110 20.09 11.88 3.31
N PHE A 111 19.49 10.71 3.37
CA PHE A 111 20.07 9.55 4.05
C PHE A 111 21.06 8.78 3.17
N GLN A 112 21.29 9.19 1.92
CA GLN A 112 22.18 8.51 0.97
C GLN A 112 21.90 7.02 0.88
N LEU A 113 20.61 6.64 0.71
CA LEU A 113 20.21 5.24 0.63
C LEU A 113 20.69 4.61 -0.69
N PRO A 114 21.16 3.34 -0.66
CA PRO A 114 21.70 2.67 -1.84
C PRO A 114 20.60 2.15 -2.76
N VAL A 115 19.82 3.06 -3.36
CA VAL A 115 18.71 2.72 -4.26
C VAL A 115 19.24 2.49 -5.68
N LYS A 116 18.79 1.40 -6.31
CA LYS A 116 18.99 1.10 -7.73
C LYS A 116 17.64 1.02 -8.42
N THR A 117 17.38 1.97 -9.30
CA THR A 117 16.16 2.06 -10.11
C THR A 117 16.27 1.29 -11.42
N GLY A 118 15.14 1.01 -12.08
CA GLY A 118 15.09 0.27 -13.34
C GLY A 118 15.39 -1.22 -13.19
N ILE A 119 15.34 -1.78 -11.97
CA ILE A 119 15.62 -3.18 -11.68
C ILE A 119 14.36 -3.87 -11.17
N GLU A 120 13.77 -4.71 -12.01
CA GLU A 120 12.65 -5.54 -11.64
C GLU A 120 13.13 -6.87 -11.03
N VAL A 121 12.66 -7.20 -9.83
CA VAL A 121 12.81 -8.53 -9.24
C VAL A 121 11.65 -9.39 -9.72
N ARG A 122 11.95 -10.47 -10.43
CA ARG A 122 10.96 -11.35 -11.06
C ARG A 122 10.68 -12.60 -10.25
N ASP A 123 11.70 -13.07 -9.51
CA ASP A 123 11.59 -14.26 -8.69
C ASP A 123 12.60 -14.23 -7.54
N ILE A 124 12.33 -15.00 -6.48
CA ILE A 124 13.18 -15.17 -5.31
C ILE A 124 13.34 -16.65 -5.05
N GLU A 125 14.55 -17.16 -5.22
CA GLU A 125 14.90 -18.55 -4.98
C GLU A 125 15.60 -18.69 -3.61
N PRO A 126 14.97 -19.35 -2.60
CA PRO A 126 15.66 -19.67 -1.36
C PRO A 126 16.80 -20.66 -1.63
N VAL A 127 17.97 -20.37 -1.06
CA VAL A 127 19.16 -21.23 -1.15
C VAL A 127 19.79 -21.40 0.24
N PRO A 128 20.65 -22.40 0.46
CA PRO A 128 21.32 -22.53 1.76
C PRO A 128 22.06 -21.24 2.17
N GLY A 129 21.57 -20.59 3.24
CA GLY A 129 22.17 -19.39 3.82
C GLY A 129 21.68 -18.06 3.22
N GLY A 130 20.64 -18.05 2.39
CA GLY A 130 20.07 -16.82 1.83
C GLY A 130 19.20 -17.04 0.60
N PHE A 131 19.34 -16.16 -0.38
CA PHE A 131 18.47 -16.07 -1.55
C PHE A 131 19.25 -15.73 -2.81
N ILE A 132 18.73 -16.18 -3.94
CA ILE A 132 19.07 -15.69 -5.28
C ILE A 132 17.85 -14.94 -5.81
N LEU A 133 17.99 -13.63 -6.02
CA LEU A 133 16.96 -12.79 -6.62
C LEU A 133 17.17 -12.75 -8.13
N LYS A 134 16.19 -13.21 -8.89
CA LYS A 134 16.18 -13.14 -10.36
C LYS A 134 15.72 -11.76 -10.77
N THR A 135 16.60 -10.95 -11.32
CA THR A 135 16.27 -9.58 -11.71
C THR A 135 16.34 -9.36 -13.22
N SER A 136 15.81 -8.23 -13.68
CA SER A 136 15.91 -7.79 -15.08
C SER A 136 17.35 -7.50 -15.52
N GLN A 137 18.29 -7.36 -14.59
CA GLN A 137 19.69 -7.03 -14.85
C GLN A 137 20.69 -8.11 -14.36
N GLY A 138 20.19 -9.33 -14.15
CA GLY A 138 20.98 -10.48 -13.67
C GLY A 138 20.68 -10.85 -12.23
N ASP A 139 21.29 -11.92 -11.76
CA ASP A 139 21.04 -12.48 -10.44
C ASP A 139 21.77 -11.72 -9.35
N ILE A 140 21.09 -11.52 -8.21
CA ILE A 140 21.66 -10.91 -7.01
C ILE A 140 21.56 -11.92 -5.87
N GLN A 141 22.66 -12.12 -5.15
CA GLN A 141 22.68 -12.96 -3.95
C GLN A 141 22.50 -12.09 -2.69
N SER A 142 21.62 -12.52 -1.79
CA SER A 142 21.36 -11.84 -0.54
C SER A 142 21.17 -12.82 0.60
N ARG A 143 21.55 -12.42 1.81
CA ARG A 143 21.27 -13.18 3.02
C ARG A 143 19.85 -12.99 3.51
N PHE A 144 19.34 -11.78 3.44
CA PHE A 144 17.99 -11.40 3.82
C PHE A 144 17.28 -10.69 2.67
N VAL A 145 15.99 -10.86 2.60
CA VAL A 145 15.11 -10.15 1.66
C VAL A 145 14.00 -9.46 2.43
N ILE A 146 13.77 -8.19 2.14
CA ILE A 146 12.67 -7.39 2.67
C ILE A 146 11.75 -7.02 1.52
N TRP A 147 10.55 -7.60 1.49
CA TRP A 147 9.55 -7.33 0.48
C TRP A 147 8.76 -6.07 0.83
N ALA A 148 8.94 -5.01 0.06
CA ALA A 148 8.34 -3.70 0.23
C ALA A 148 7.64 -3.20 -1.06
N ALA A 149 7.26 -4.11 -1.96
CA ALA A 149 6.78 -3.78 -3.30
C ALA A 149 5.33 -3.22 -3.33
N GLY A 150 4.67 -3.13 -2.16
CA GLY A 150 3.36 -2.50 -1.99
C GLY A 150 2.22 -3.19 -2.74
N GLU A 151 1.16 -2.45 -3.04
CA GLU A 151 -0.06 -3.00 -3.65
C GLU A 151 -0.57 -2.18 -4.85
N PHE A 152 -0.40 -0.86 -4.88
CA PHE A 152 -1.01 0.02 -5.87
C PHE A 152 -0.73 -0.37 -7.33
N GLN A 153 0.44 -0.94 -7.62
CA GLN A 153 0.82 -1.40 -8.95
C GLN A 153 0.33 -2.81 -9.29
N TYR A 154 -0.49 -3.42 -8.40
CA TYR A 154 -1.08 -4.75 -8.55
C TYR A 154 -2.60 -4.68 -8.36
N PRO A 155 -3.33 -3.94 -9.23
CA PRO A 155 -4.77 -3.76 -9.13
C PRO A 155 -5.52 -5.07 -9.31
N HIS A 156 -6.72 -5.16 -8.70
CA HIS A 156 -7.64 -6.27 -8.92
C HIS A 156 -8.49 -6.00 -10.16
N LEU A 157 -8.05 -6.49 -11.32
CA LEU A 157 -8.64 -6.19 -12.63
C LEU A 157 -9.74 -7.16 -13.07
N ASP A 158 -9.95 -8.26 -12.36
CA ASP A 158 -10.84 -9.37 -12.71
C ASP A 158 -11.80 -9.78 -11.58
N PRO A 159 -12.45 -8.84 -10.84
CA PRO A 159 -13.32 -9.17 -9.70
C PRO A 159 -14.65 -9.83 -10.11
N PHE A 160 -15.09 -9.66 -11.36
CA PHE A 160 -16.33 -10.21 -11.91
C PHE A 160 -16.26 -10.29 -13.45
N PRO A 161 -17.13 -11.05 -14.11
CA PRO A 161 -17.22 -11.12 -15.58
C PRO A 161 -17.46 -9.76 -16.22
N GLY A 162 -16.65 -9.38 -17.21
CA GLY A 162 -16.72 -8.09 -17.91
C GLY A 162 -16.04 -6.94 -17.18
N ALA A 163 -15.24 -7.20 -16.15
CA ALA A 163 -14.43 -6.17 -15.49
C ALA A 163 -13.39 -5.53 -16.43
N ASP A 164 -12.98 -6.22 -17.48
CA ASP A 164 -12.12 -5.72 -18.56
C ASP A 164 -12.76 -4.59 -19.40
N LEU A 165 -14.07 -4.40 -19.30
CA LEU A 165 -14.81 -3.28 -19.89
C LEU A 165 -14.76 -2.01 -19.02
N CYS A 166 -14.23 -2.10 -17.81
CA CYS A 166 -14.12 -1.00 -16.85
C CYS A 166 -12.74 -0.34 -16.93
N ILE A 167 -12.64 0.88 -16.42
CA ILE A 167 -11.38 1.58 -16.21
C ILE A 167 -11.04 1.48 -14.72
N HIS A 168 -9.95 0.80 -14.36
CA HIS A 168 -9.51 0.79 -12.97
C HIS A 168 -8.98 2.18 -12.58
N ASN A 169 -9.24 2.63 -11.34
CA ASN A 169 -8.83 3.96 -10.87
C ASN A 169 -7.32 4.21 -10.98
N THR A 170 -6.48 3.18 -10.94
CA THR A 170 -5.03 3.29 -11.17
C THR A 170 -4.64 3.63 -12.61
N GLN A 171 -5.56 3.55 -13.55
CA GLN A 171 -5.35 3.89 -14.96
C GLN A 171 -5.74 5.35 -15.27
N VAL A 172 -6.30 6.06 -14.30
CA VAL A 172 -6.71 7.45 -14.42
C VAL A 172 -5.57 8.37 -13.99
N GLY A 173 -5.03 9.14 -14.89
CA GLY A 173 -4.00 10.15 -14.59
C GLY A 173 -4.58 11.42 -13.97
N SER A 174 -5.74 11.87 -14.47
CA SER A 174 -6.45 13.02 -13.94
C SER A 174 -7.95 12.85 -14.17
N TRP A 175 -8.76 13.19 -13.15
CA TRP A 175 -10.21 13.19 -13.26
C TRP A 175 -10.71 14.28 -14.22
N ASP A 176 -9.96 15.36 -14.42
CA ASP A 176 -10.28 16.43 -15.35
C ASP A 176 -10.25 15.98 -16.83
N GLU A 177 -9.48 14.94 -17.14
CA GLU A 177 -9.30 14.43 -18.50
C GLU A 177 -10.34 13.39 -18.92
N ILE A 178 -11.11 12.85 -17.95
CA ILE A 178 -12.12 11.83 -18.25
C ILE A 178 -13.29 12.44 -19.01
N GLN A 179 -13.58 11.85 -20.18
CA GLN A 179 -14.67 12.29 -21.06
C GLN A 179 -15.99 11.63 -20.66
N GLY A 180 -17.07 12.40 -20.65
CA GLY A 180 -18.43 11.96 -20.33
C GLY A 180 -19.11 12.82 -19.28
N GLU A 181 -20.43 12.60 -19.09
CA GLU A 181 -21.26 13.36 -18.17
C GLU A 181 -21.84 12.52 -17.03
N GLU A 182 -21.88 11.19 -17.24
CA GLU A 182 -22.44 10.23 -16.29
C GLU A 182 -21.47 9.09 -16.10
N PHE A 183 -21.24 8.70 -14.84
CA PHE A 183 -20.31 7.65 -14.48
C PHE A 183 -20.91 6.69 -13.45
N ILE A 184 -20.56 5.43 -13.57
CA ILE A 184 -20.78 4.42 -12.54
C ILE A 184 -19.42 4.08 -11.92
N VAL A 185 -19.33 4.21 -10.61
CA VAL A 185 -18.17 3.80 -9.81
C VAL A 185 -18.53 2.51 -9.09
N ILE A 186 -17.72 1.48 -9.25
CA ILE A 186 -17.88 0.17 -8.63
C ILE A 186 -16.89 0.05 -7.48
N GLY A 187 -17.41 -0.01 -6.25
CA GLY A 187 -16.66 0.06 -4.99
C GLY A 187 -16.79 1.42 -4.33
N GLY A 188 -17.20 1.44 -3.07
CA GLY A 188 -17.58 2.64 -2.31
C GLY A 188 -16.69 2.92 -1.10
N TYR A 189 -15.46 2.42 -1.10
CA TYR A 189 -14.46 2.76 -0.09
C TYR A 189 -13.60 3.95 -0.56
N GLU A 190 -12.46 4.22 0.05
CA GLU A 190 -11.64 5.42 -0.15
C GLU A 190 -11.39 5.76 -1.64
N SER A 191 -10.96 4.81 -2.46
CA SER A 191 -10.68 5.05 -3.88
C SER A 191 -11.95 5.38 -4.68
N GLY A 192 -13.07 4.72 -4.35
CA GLY A 192 -14.35 4.98 -5.03
C GLY A 192 -14.95 6.33 -4.64
N MET A 193 -14.85 6.69 -3.37
CA MET A 193 -15.29 8.00 -2.89
C MET A 193 -14.39 9.12 -3.41
N ASP A 194 -13.07 8.90 -3.52
CA ASP A 194 -12.19 9.87 -4.16
C ASP A 194 -12.58 10.11 -5.62
N ALA A 195 -12.81 9.04 -6.40
CA ALA A 195 -13.29 9.16 -7.78
C ALA A 195 -14.64 9.90 -7.86
N ALA A 196 -15.60 9.48 -7.04
CA ALA A 196 -16.95 10.05 -7.04
C ALA A 196 -16.97 11.52 -6.66
N THR A 197 -16.28 11.91 -5.59
CA THR A 197 -16.24 13.30 -5.12
C THR A 197 -15.55 14.22 -6.11
N ASN A 198 -14.47 13.78 -6.75
CA ASN A 198 -13.79 14.54 -7.80
C ASN A 198 -14.67 14.71 -9.06
N LEU A 199 -15.31 13.66 -9.54
CA LEU A 199 -16.20 13.72 -10.70
C LEU A 199 -17.42 14.61 -10.45
N VAL A 200 -18.04 14.53 -9.25
CA VAL A 200 -19.16 15.42 -8.88
C VAL A 200 -18.70 16.88 -8.78
N ALA A 201 -17.51 17.16 -8.25
CA ALA A 201 -16.93 18.50 -8.22
C ALA A 201 -16.75 19.06 -9.65
N LEU A 202 -16.49 18.22 -10.64
CA LEU A 202 -16.46 18.53 -12.07
C LEU A 202 -17.87 18.60 -12.72
N ARG A 203 -18.93 18.62 -11.89
CA ARG A 203 -20.34 18.70 -12.30
C ARG A 203 -20.86 17.46 -13.04
N LYS A 204 -20.17 16.32 -12.97
CA LYS A 204 -20.63 15.05 -13.54
C LYS A 204 -21.71 14.42 -12.65
N ARG A 205 -22.54 13.52 -13.21
CA ARG A 205 -23.45 12.67 -12.45
C ARG A 205 -22.76 11.34 -12.14
N VAL A 206 -22.81 10.90 -10.91
CA VAL A 206 -22.10 9.72 -10.47
C VAL A 206 -23.00 8.80 -9.64
N GLY A 207 -23.10 7.55 -10.06
CA GLY A 207 -23.68 6.48 -9.25
C GLY A 207 -22.56 5.62 -8.66
N VAL A 208 -22.50 5.50 -7.33
CA VAL A 208 -21.56 4.58 -6.66
C VAL A 208 -22.30 3.33 -6.23
N ILE A 209 -21.79 2.16 -6.63
CA ILE A 209 -22.37 0.88 -6.25
C ILE A 209 -21.37 0.14 -5.39
N ASP A 210 -21.77 -0.20 -4.16
CA ASP A 210 -20.89 -0.84 -3.18
C ASP A 210 -21.56 -2.02 -2.48
N ARG A 211 -20.75 -3.00 -2.16
CA ARG A 211 -21.16 -4.22 -1.44
C ARG A 211 -21.55 -3.91 0.00
N ALA A 212 -20.77 -3.09 0.67
CA ALA A 212 -20.79 -2.94 2.13
C ALA A 212 -21.42 -1.65 2.66
N LYS A 213 -21.74 -0.64 1.83
CA LYS A 213 -22.09 0.72 2.26
C LYS A 213 -21.01 1.38 3.13
N SER A 214 -19.77 1.36 2.70
CA SER A 214 -18.62 1.87 3.47
C SER A 214 -18.81 3.31 3.98
N TRP A 215 -19.60 4.13 3.27
CA TRP A 215 -19.95 5.52 3.68
C TRP A 215 -20.90 5.63 4.87
N ALA A 216 -21.47 4.53 5.33
CA ALA A 216 -22.39 4.47 6.49
C ALA A 216 -21.79 3.61 7.62
N SER A 217 -20.51 3.25 7.53
CA SER A 217 -19.80 2.56 8.60
C SER A 217 -19.45 3.58 9.69
N ASP A 218 -19.69 3.21 10.93
CA ASP A 218 -19.32 3.91 12.16
C ASP A 218 -18.22 3.17 12.93
N ASP A 219 -17.54 2.23 12.27
CA ASP A 219 -16.40 1.51 12.82
C ASP A 219 -15.25 2.49 13.15
N PRO A 220 -14.67 2.43 14.34
CA PRO A 220 -13.59 3.33 14.74
C PRO A 220 -12.27 3.06 14.00
N ASP A 221 -12.06 1.86 13.46
CA ASP A 221 -10.83 1.56 12.69
C ASP A 221 -10.88 2.22 11.30
N PRO A 222 -9.98 3.16 11.01
CA PRO A 222 -9.89 3.81 9.70
C PRO A 222 -9.47 2.85 8.58
N SER A 223 -9.08 1.60 8.90
CA SER A 223 -8.85 0.55 7.91
C SER A 223 -10.16 -0.09 7.41
N ILE A 224 -11.31 0.22 8.05
CA ILE A 224 -12.62 -0.36 7.78
C ILE A 224 -13.63 0.73 7.39
N SER A 225 -13.59 1.89 8.09
CA SER A 225 -14.46 3.04 7.82
C SER A 225 -13.80 4.05 6.88
N LEU A 226 -14.59 4.95 6.29
CA LEU A 226 -14.06 6.08 5.53
C LEU A 226 -13.37 7.09 6.45
N SER A 227 -12.28 7.67 5.97
CA SER A 227 -11.56 8.73 6.68
C SER A 227 -12.42 9.98 6.87
N PRO A 228 -12.19 10.75 7.94
CA PRO A 228 -12.88 12.03 8.15
C PRO A 228 -12.73 12.99 6.96
N TYR A 229 -11.57 13.00 6.31
CA TYR A 229 -11.32 13.78 5.10
C TYR A 229 -12.25 13.39 3.95
N THR A 230 -12.42 12.10 3.71
CA THR A 230 -13.30 11.58 2.66
C THR A 230 -14.76 11.83 2.99
N LEU A 231 -15.17 11.64 4.27
CA LEU A 231 -16.53 11.94 4.72
C LEU A 231 -16.89 13.42 4.53
N GLN A 232 -15.99 14.36 4.87
CA GLN A 232 -16.18 15.78 4.65
C GLN A 232 -16.38 16.12 3.17
N ARG A 233 -15.58 15.54 2.28
CA ARG A 233 -15.71 15.72 0.82
C ARG A 233 -17.03 15.15 0.31
N LEU A 234 -17.44 13.98 0.82
CA LEU A 234 -18.68 13.32 0.47
C LEU A 234 -19.88 14.20 0.89
N GLU A 235 -19.89 14.74 2.11
CA GLU A 235 -20.94 15.63 2.60
C GLU A 235 -21.09 16.87 1.71
N PHE A 236 -19.96 17.46 1.30
CA PHE A 236 -19.95 18.63 0.42
C PHE A 236 -20.62 18.36 -0.94
N VAL A 237 -20.39 17.17 -1.55
CA VAL A 237 -20.95 16.85 -2.86
C VAL A 237 -22.35 16.23 -2.79
N TYR A 238 -22.72 15.62 -1.67
CA TYR A 238 -24.00 14.93 -1.51
C TYR A 238 -25.20 15.84 -1.73
N GLY A 239 -25.14 17.07 -1.23
CA GLY A 239 -26.19 18.10 -1.40
C GLY A 239 -26.39 18.62 -2.84
N THR A 240 -25.51 18.23 -3.79
CA THR A 240 -25.59 18.72 -5.18
C THR A 240 -26.67 18.03 -6.02
N GLY A 241 -27.22 16.91 -5.54
CA GLY A 241 -28.15 16.05 -6.30
C GLY A 241 -27.51 15.32 -7.50
N ARG A 242 -26.17 15.29 -7.58
CA ARG A 242 -25.40 14.64 -8.67
C ARG A 242 -24.78 13.31 -8.26
N LEU A 243 -24.93 12.93 -7.00
CA LEU A 243 -24.39 11.68 -6.44
C LEU A 243 -25.53 10.75 -6.02
N GLU A 244 -25.51 9.53 -6.52
CA GLU A 244 -26.36 8.43 -6.06
C GLU A 244 -25.47 7.37 -5.38
N LEU A 245 -25.85 6.92 -4.18
CA LEU A 245 -25.14 5.89 -3.43
C LEU A 245 -26.02 4.64 -3.32
N VAL A 246 -25.56 3.54 -3.86
CA VAL A 246 -26.25 2.25 -3.89
C VAL A 246 -25.43 1.24 -3.13
N GLY A 247 -25.84 0.92 -1.92
CA GLY A 247 -25.15 -0.06 -1.07
C GLY A 247 -25.78 -1.45 -1.11
N ASN A 248 -25.15 -2.40 -0.38
CA ASN A 248 -25.58 -3.79 -0.25
C ASN A 248 -25.79 -4.45 -1.63
N THR A 249 -24.91 -4.18 -2.57
CA THR A 249 -25.03 -4.63 -3.95
C THR A 249 -23.74 -5.28 -4.44
N ASP A 250 -23.77 -6.59 -4.65
CA ASP A 250 -22.68 -7.31 -5.28
C ASP A 250 -22.78 -7.20 -6.80
N ILE A 251 -21.71 -6.73 -7.44
CA ILE A 251 -21.66 -6.69 -8.90
C ILE A 251 -21.41 -8.09 -9.43
N VAL A 252 -22.31 -8.56 -10.28
CA VAL A 252 -22.23 -9.88 -10.91
C VAL A 252 -21.68 -9.83 -12.33
N GLY A 253 -21.60 -8.65 -12.92
CA GLY A 253 -20.97 -8.47 -14.23
C GLY A 253 -21.23 -7.13 -14.88
N VAL A 254 -20.41 -6.85 -15.90
CA VAL A 254 -20.57 -5.70 -16.80
C VAL A 254 -20.67 -6.23 -18.22
N LYS A 255 -21.56 -5.63 -19.01
CA LYS A 255 -21.74 -5.92 -20.45
C LYS A 255 -21.70 -4.61 -21.24
N ARG A 256 -21.30 -4.70 -22.49
CA ARG A 256 -21.37 -3.59 -23.44
C ARG A 256 -22.30 -3.95 -24.59
N ASP A 257 -23.18 -3.05 -24.97
CA ASP A 257 -24.04 -3.14 -26.13
C ASP A 257 -24.03 -1.82 -26.92
N ASN A 258 -24.97 -1.67 -27.88
CA ASN A 258 -25.08 -0.47 -28.72
C ASN A 258 -25.50 0.79 -27.93
N ASN A 259 -26.02 0.63 -26.70
CA ASN A 259 -26.50 1.73 -25.85
C ASN A 259 -25.49 2.13 -24.78
N GLY A 260 -24.32 1.45 -24.70
CA GLY A 260 -23.28 1.71 -23.74
C GLY A 260 -22.94 0.52 -22.86
N TYR A 261 -22.76 0.77 -21.57
CA TYR A 261 -22.35 -0.23 -20.57
C TYR A 261 -23.52 -0.53 -19.62
N ALA A 262 -23.78 -1.79 -19.40
CA ALA A 262 -24.77 -2.29 -18.46
C ALA A 262 -24.05 -2.94 -17.27
N VAL A 263 -24.14 -2.33 -16.10
CA VAL A 263 -23.65 -2.88 -14.84
C VAL A 263 -24.78 -3.64 -14.18
N VAL A 264 -24.58 -4.93 -13.90
CA VAL A 264 -25.58 -5.79 -13.28
C VAL A 264 -25.14 -6.12 -11.86
N GLY A 265 -26.00 -5.82 -10.89
CA GLY A 265 -25.78 -6.11 -9.47
C GLY A 265 -26.87 -6.99 -8.89
N ALA A 266 -26.53 -7.71 -7.83
CA ALA A 266 -27.40 -8.55 -7.03
C ALA A 266 -27.56 -7.94 -5.63
N GLN A 267 -28.80 -7.78 -5.17
CA GLN A 267 -29.16 -7.27 -3.84
C GLN A 267 -29.93 -8.33 -3.06
N GLY A 268 -29.67 -8.44 -1.76
CA GLY A 268 -30.38 -9.36 -0.84
C GLY A 268 -29.67 -10.70 -0.70
N ASN A 269 -29.81 -11.30 0.49
CA ASN A 269 -29.17 -12.58 0.84
C ASN A 269 -30.08 -13.79 0.55
N GLU A 270 -31.37 -13.73 0.93
CA GLU A 270 -32.33 -14.84 0.75
C GLU A 270 -33.20 -14.68 -0.52
N ASN A 271 -33.59 -13.43 -0.83
CA ASN A 271 -34.36 -13.10 -2.03
C ASN A 271 -33.54 -12.21 -2.93
N ILE A 272 -32.65 -12.80 -3.73
CA ILE A 272 -31.77 -12.07 -4.63
C ILE A 272 -32.57 -11.35 -5.70
N GLN A 273 -32.46 -10.03 -5.73
CA GLN A 273 -33.00 -9.17 -6.78
C GLN A 273 -31.88 -8.66 -7.67
N TYR A 274 -31.99 -8.87 -8.96
CA TYR A 274 -31.05 -8.32 -9.94
C TYR A 274 -31.51 -6.95 -10.38
N ARG A 275 -30.59 -6.00 -10.35
CA ARG A 275 -30.78 -4.64 -10.86
C ARG A 275 -29.72 -4.31 -11.89
N GLN A 276 -30.08 -3.49 -12.87
CA GLN A 276 -29.19 -3.05 -13.93
C GLN A 276 -29.10 -1.53 -13.93
N TRP A 277 -27.88 -1.01 -14.06
CA TRP A 277 -27.59 0.41 -14.26
C TRP A 277 -26.92 0.59 -15.61
N MET A 278 -27.32 1.61 -16.34
CA MET A 278 -26.77 1.94 -17.66
C MET A 278 -25.83 3.13 -17.56
N SER A 279 -24.73 3.09 -18.31
CA SER A 279 -23.78 4.20 -18.44
C SER A 279 -23.34 4.33 -19.90
N SER A 280 -23.21 5.57 -20.38
CA SER A 280 -22.60 5.85 -21.69
C SER A 280 -21.08 5.77 -21.64
N THR A 281 -20.49 5.82 -20.44
CA THR A 281 -19.03 5.75 -20.23
C THR A 281 -18.63 4.42 -19.64
N PRO A 282 -17.38 3.94 -19.83
CA PRO A 282 -16.87 2.79 -19.12
C PRO A 282 -17.01 2.99 -17.61
N PRO A 283 -17.52 1.99 -16.85
CA PRO A 283 -17.56 2.06 -15.40
C PRO A 283 -16.16 2.19 -14.79
N ILE A 284 -16.05 2.91 -13.68
CA ILE A 284 -14.80 3.07 -12.96
C ILE A 284 -14.71 1.98 -11.90
N LEU A 285 -13.64 1.17 -11.96
CA LEU A 285 -13.42 0.05 -11.07
C LEU A 285 -12.54 0.48 -9.89
N CYS A 286 -13.09 0.44 -8.68
CA CYS A 286 -12.45 0.78 -7.41
C CYS A 286 -12.54 -0.39 -6.42
N THR A 287 -12.25 -1.61 -6.89
CA THR A 287 -12.42 -2.87 -6.15
C THR A 287 -11.13 -3.34 -5.46
N GLY A 288 -10.17 -2.45 -5.27
CA GLY A 288 -8.94 -2.70 -4.53
C GLY A 288 -7.84 -3.39 -5.35
N PHE A 289 -6.95 -4.06 -4.63
CA PHE A 289 -5.68 -4.57 -5.15
C PHE A 289 -5.48 -6.03 -4.77
N LYS A 290 -4.82 -6.80 -5.65
CA LYS A 290 -4.33 -8.15 -5.33
C LYS A 290 -3.07 -8.10 -4.45
N GLY A 291 -2.34 -6.98 -4.50
CA GLY A 291 -1.08 -6.78 -3.81
C GLY A 291 0.10 -7.54 -4.43
N SER A 292 1.30 -7.04 -4.15
CA SER A 292 2.54 -7.59 -4.72
C SER A 292 2.91 -8.98 -4.20
N LEU A 293 2.45 -9.36 -3.01
CA LEU A 293 2.70 -10.69 -2.43
C LEU A 293 2.13 -11.83 -3.28
N SER A 294 1.12 -11.55 -4.12
CA SER A 294 0.59 -12.53 -5.08
C SER A 294 1.66 -13.07 -6.05
N THR A 295 2.69 -12.28 -6.37
CA THR A 295 3.77 -12.68 -7.29
C THR A 295 4.76 -13.66 -6.68
N ILE A 296 4.87 -13.69 -5.35
CA ILE A 296 5.76 -14.57 -4.59
C ILE A 296 4.98 -15.39 -3.54
N ALA A 297 3.70 -15.64 -3.79
CA ALA A 297 2.78 -16.30 -2.84
C ALA A 297 3.29 -17.67 -2.36
N HIS A 298 4.04 -18.39 -3.19
CA HIS A 298 4.61 -19.69 -2.88
C HIS A 298 5.67 -19.66 -1.76
N LEU A 299 6.20 -18.49 -1.41
CA LEU A 299 7.18 -18.30 -0.34
C LEU A 299 6.56 -18.06 1.04
N PHE A 300 5.24 -18.07 1.15
CA PHE A 300 4.51 -17.81 2.39
C PHE A 300 3.49 -18.91 2.70
N HIS A 301 3.15 -19.04 3.98
CA HIS A 301 1.89 -19.66 4.37
C HIS A 301 0.77 -18.61 4.31
N TRP A 302 -0.43 -19.06 3.99
CA TRP A 302 -1.62 -18.21 3.88
C TRP A 302 -2.75 -18.77 4.74
N SER A 303 -3.50 -17.89 5.39
CA SER A 303 -4.74 -18.18 6.09
C SER A 303 -5.77 -17.10 5.78
N ASP A 304 -6.98 -17.50 5.43
CA ASP A 304 -8.12 -16.60 5.14
C ASP A 304 -7.80 -15.47 4.14
N GLY A 305 -6.95 -15.78 3.14
CA GLY A 305 -6.53 -14.82 2.12
C GLY A 305 -5.41 -13.87 2.56
N HIS A 306 -4.89 -14.02 3.78
CA HIS A 306 -3.81 -13.20 4.32
C HIS A 306 -2.51 -13.99 4.50
N VAL A 307 -1.38 -13.29 4.35
CA VAL A 307 -0.06 -13.88 4.61
C VAL A 307 0.13 -14.12 6.10
N VAL A 308 0.68 -15.30 6.45
CA VAL A 308 1.02 -15.65 7.84
C VAL A 308 2.48 -15.29 8.11
N LEU A 309 2.69 -14.33 8.99
CA LEU A 309 3.99 -13.83 9.42
C LEU A 309 4.23 -14.17 10.90
N ASN A 310 5.51 -14.23 11.29
CA ASN A 310 5.86 -14.30 12.72
C ASN A 310 5.90 -12.89 13.34
N GLU A 311 6.23 -12.77 14.62
CA GLU A 311 6.28 -11.52 15.39
C GLU A 311 7.25 -10.47 14.83
N TRP A 312 8.18 -10.85 13.95
CA TRP A 312 9.15 -9.95 13.27
C TRP A 312 8.78 -9.64 11.83
N ASP A 313 7.55 -9.90 11.40
CA ASP A 313 7.08 -9.76 10.02
C ASP A 313 7.85 -10.62 9.02
N GLU A 314 8.41 -11.75 9.48
CA GLU A 314 9.11 -12.72 8.67
C GLU A 314 8.17 -13.83 8.20
N SER A 315 8.37 -14.32 6.99
CA SER A 315 7.66 -15.48 6.46
C SER A 315 7.84 -16.70 7.38
N THR A 316 6.73 -17.28 7.82
CA THR A 316 6.74 -18.53 8.58
C THR A 316 7.15 -19.76 7.74
N ARG A 317 7.16 -19.62 6.41
CA ARG A 317 7.58 -20.66 5.46
C ARG A 317 9.03 -20.51 5.02
N THR A 318 9.49 -19.27 4.82
CA THR A 318 10.78 -18.97 4.19
C THR A 318 11.59 -18.06 5.11
N PRO A 319 12.38 -18.61 6.04
CA PRO A 319 13.17 -17.81 6.97
C PRO A 319 14.18 -16.89 6.26
N GLY A 320 14.28 -15.65 6.72
CA GLY A 320 15.10 -14.59 6.11
C GLY A 320 14.36 -13.72 5.11
N LEU A 321 13.10 -14.05 4.78
CA LEU A 321 12.21 -13.23 3.95
C LEU A 321 11.22 -12.47 4.85
N PHE A 322 11.30 -11.15 4.86
CA PHE A 322 10.46 -10.24 5.64
C PHE A 322 9.50 -9.48 4.74
N VAL A 323 8.39 -9.01 5.31
CA VAL A 323 7.41 -8.15 4.65
C VAL A 323 7.31 -6.83 5.40
N VAL A 324 7.30 -5.71 4.68
CA VAL A 324 6.99 -4.39 5.25
C VAL A 324 5.97 -3.65 4.38
N GLY A 325 5.14 -2.82 5.00
CA GLY A 325 4.12 -2.04 4.30
C GLY A 325 2.69 -2.56 4.52
N PRO A 326 1.75 -2.20 3.64
CA PRO A 326 0.31 -2.36 3.88
C PRO A 326 -0.17 -3.81 3.94
N SER A 327 0.63 -4.76 3.47
CA SER A 327 0.29 -6.21 3.50
C SER A 327 0.57 -6.88 4.84
N VAL A 328 1.20 -6.18 5.79
CA VAL A 328 1.45 -6.71 7.14
C VAL A 328 0.15 -6.74 7.93
N ARG A 329 -0.10 -7.89 8.56
CA ARG A 329 -1.26 -8.10 9.43
C ARG A 329 -0.90 -9.10 10.54
N HIS A 330 -1.36 -8.85 11.75
CA HIS A 330 -1.26 -9.75 12.89
C HIS A 330 -2.61 -9.87 13.58
N GLY A 331 -3.26 -11.02 13.46
CA GLY A 331 -4.64 -11.21 13.92
C GLY A 331 -5.57 -10.19 13.27
N ASP A 332 -6.25 -9.40 14.06
CA ASP A 332 -7.15 -8.34 13.58
C ASP A 332 -6.46 -7.00 13.33
N VAL A 333 -5.19 -6.86 13.74
CA VAL A 333 -4.43 -5.61 13.55
C VAL A 333 -3.98 -5.48 12.10
N ILE A 334 -4.45 -4.43 11.42
CA ILE A 334 -4.18 -4.12 10.02
C ILE A 334 -3.22 -2.95 9.92
N PHE A 335 -2.07 -3.14 9.25
CA PHE A 335 -1.03 -2.13 9.08
C PHE A 335 -1.12 -1.41 7.72
N CYS A 336 -2.31 -1.04 7.24
CA CYS A 336 -2.51 -0.48 5.90
C CYS A 336 -2.09 0.98 5.73
N PHE A 337 -1.98 1.77 6.82
CA PHE A 337 -1.56 3.17 6.77
C PHE A 337 -0.06 3.33 7.07
N ILE A 338 0.54 4.42 6.53
CA ILE A 338 1.96 4.70 6.74
C ILE A 338 2.30 4.81 8.24
N TYR A 339 1.49 5.53 9.01
CA TYR A 339 1.72 5.68 10.46
C TYR A 339 1.56 4.37 11.23
N LYS A 340 0.80 3.39 10.70
CA LYS A 340 0.70 2.04 11.26
C LYS A 340 1.93 1.20 10.87
N PHE A 341 2.19 0.97 9.58
CA PHE A 341 3.24 0.06 9.16
C PHE A 341 4.67 0.58 9.43
N ARG A 342 4.90 1.89 9.51
CA ARG A 342 6.24 2.42 9.82
C ARG A 342 6.76 1.99 11.19
N GLN A 343 5.88 1.66 12.13
CA GLN A 343 6.25 1.15 13.46
C GLN A 343 6.87 -0.26 13.40
N ARG A 344 6.73 -0.95 12.27
CA ARG A 344 7.28 -2.29 12.02
C ARG A 344 8.66 -2.27 11.37
N PHE A 345 9.12 -1.14 10.85
CA PHE A 345 10.45 -1.07 10.22
C PHE A 345 11.57 -1.41 11.18
N ALA A 346 11.54 -0.86 12.39
CA ALA A 346 12.52 -1.14 13.43
C ALA A 346 12.45 -2.58 13.94
N VAL A 347 11.28 -3.22 13.92
CA VAL A 347 11.09 -4.63 14.29
C VAL A 347 11.83 -5.54 13.30
N VAL A 348 11.62 -5.34 11.99
CA VAL A 348 12.32 -6.09 10.94
C VAL A 348 13.83 -5.84 10.99
N ALA A 349 14.22 -4.57 11.17
CA ALA A 349 15.62 -4.19 11.24
C ALA A 349 16.34 -4.81 12.46
N ASP A 350 15.70 -4.85 13.64
CA ASP A 350 16.21 -5.52 14.84
C ASP A 350 16.41 -7.01 14.62
N ALA A 351 15.44 -7.69 14.01
CA ALA A 351 15.54 -9.12 13.71
C ALA A 351 16.75 -9.45 12.79
N ILE A 352 17.00 -8.61 11.80
CA ILE A 352 18.16 -8.73 10.90
C ILE A 352 19.45 -8.41 11.66
N ALA A 353 19.50 -7.31 12.40
CA ALA A 353 20.68 -6.85 13.14
C ALA A 353 21.15 -7.88 14.15
N ARG A 354 20.24 -8.49 14.93
CA ARG A 354 20.56 -9.57 15.88
C ARG A 354 21.21 -10.77 15.19
N ARG A 355 20.70 -11.18 14.03
CA ARG A 355 21.26 -12.30 13.23
C ARG A 355 22.63 -11.98 12.65
N LEU A 356 22.88 -10.69 12.37
CA LEU A 356 24.19 -10.17 11.92
C LEU A 356 25.12 -9.81 13.08
N ARG A 357 24.66 -9.88 14.33
CA ARG A 357 25.37 -9.50 15.56
C ARG A 357 25.79 -8.03 15.54
N LEU A 358 24.95 -7.15 14.98
CA LEU A 358 25.13 -5.70 15.05
C LEU A 358 24.63 -5.17 16.40
N ASP A 359 25.14 -4.01 16.79
CA ASP A 359 24.60 -3.26 17.92
C ASP A 359 23.20 -2.74 17.59
N THR A 360 22.21 -3.05 18.42
CA THR A 360 20.83 -2.59 18.26
C THR A 360 20.48 -1.39 19.13
N SER A 361 21.44 -0.85 19.88
CA SER A 361 21.22 0.35 20.72
C SER A 361 20.72 1.58 19.95
N PRO A 362 21.05 1.80 18.66
CA PRO A 362 20.46 2.89 17.89
C PRO A 362 18.93 2.81 17.74
N LEU A 363 18.32 1.64 17.92
CA LEU A 363 16.85 1.50 17.87
C LEU A 363 16.13 2.05 19.10
N GLN A 364 16.85 2.43 20.15
CA GLN A 364 16.22 2.99 21.35
C GLN A 364 15.46 4.29 21.04
N VAL A 365 15.97 5.14 20.16
CA VAL A 365 15.27 6.36 19.74
C VAL A 365 13.95 6.05 19.00
N TYR A 366 13.90 4.94 18.26
CA TYR A 366 12.66 4.50 17.60
C TYR A 366 11.60 4.05 18.62
N ARG A 367 11.99 3.40 19.72
CA ARG A 367 11.09 3.07 20.83
C ARG A 367 10.55 4.33 21.50
N GLU A 368 11.40 5.28 21.81
CA GLU A 368 11.05 6.55 22.44
C GLU A 368 10.11 7.39 21.58
N GLN A 369 10.20 7.26 20.27
CA GLN A 369 9.35 7.97 19.30
C GLN A 369 8.12 7.16 18.84
N GLY A 370 7.82 6.01 19.46
CA GLY A 370 6.69 5.15 19.10
C GLY A 370 6.79 4.52 17.70
N LEU A 371 8.02 4.33 17.20
CA LEU A 371 8.29 3.74 15.89
C LEU A 371 8.89 2.33 15.96
N PHE A 372 8.72 1.65 17.10
CA PHE A 372 9.16 0.28 17.32
C PHE A 372 8.06 -0.50 18.07
N LEU A 373 7.08 -0.98 17.36
CA LEU A 373 5.96 -1.74 17.92
C LEU A 373 6.26 -3.25 17.80
N ASP A 374 6.95 -3.82 18.77
CA ASP A 374 7.28 -5.25 18.86
C ASP A 374 6.32 -6.04 19.77
N ASP A 375 5.61 -5.38 20.67
CA ASP A 375 4.57 -5.97 21.51
C ASP A 375 3.18 -5.64 20.94
N LEU A 376 2.51 -6.67 20.40
CA LEU A 376 1.16 -6.55 19.84
C LEU A 376 0.08 -7.03 20.82
N SER A 377 0.43 -7.40 22.04
CA SER A 377 -0.50 -7.95 23.03
C SER A 377 -1.55 -6.92 23.48
N CYS A 378 -1.23 -5.62 23.39
CA CYS A 378 -2.18 -4.55 23.69
C CYS A 378 -3.17 -4.28 22.55
N CYS A 379 -2.95 -4.86 21.38
CA CYS A 379 -3.79 -4.65 20.19
C CYS A 379 -4.92 -5.69 20.06
N ASP A 380 -5.01 -6.66 20.98
CA ASP A 380 -6.12 -7.60 21.05
C ASP A 380 -7.32 -6.94 21.72
N ASN A 381 -8.40 -6.79 20.97
CA ASN A 381 -9.79 -6.55 21.37
C ASN A 381 -10.35 -5.13 21.53
N ASP A 382 -9.58 -4.04 21.66
CA ASP A 382 -10.18 -2.69 21.74
C ASP A 382 -9.19 -1.55 21.40
N CYS A 383 -8.21 -1.79 20.54
CA CYS A 383 -7.25 -0.75 20.19
C CYS A 383 -7.87 0.28 19.24
N VAL A 384 -8.31 1.38 19.78
CA VAL A 384 -8.62 2.61 19.05
C VAL A 384 -7.27 3.32 18.78
N CYS A 385 -6.57 2.88 17.75
CA CYS A 385 -5.30 3.52 17.35
C CYS A 385 -5.55 4.61 16.33
#